data_7acd87d27b4b6e5dd3909494f36e04ec
#
_entry.id   7acd87d27b4b6e5dd3909494f36e04ec
#
_cell.length_a   1.000
_cell.length_b   1.000
_cell.length_c   1.000
_cell.angle_alpha   90.00
_cell.angle_beta   90.00
_cell.angle_gamma   90.00
#
_symmetry.space_group_name_H-M   'P 1'
#
loop_
_entity.id
_entity.type
_entity.pdbx_description
1 polymer ?
#
loop_
_entity_poly.entity_id
_entity_poly.type
_entity_poly.pdbx_seq_one_letter_code
_entity_poly.pdbx_strand_id
1 'polypeptide(L)'
;VLHSGIYYAPGSMKAELAVAGRSAMVKFCEEREIDHEICGKVIVATRNDEIERLRALRERADHNGLAAELISTARLKEIEPHCMGVEALHIPSTGIVSYAAVCRALVAEIEDKGGVIRYGAKVLTIDESNEGARVSTLKGEIVAGLVVNCAGLRSDHVAKMVGAADGHRIVPFRGEYFELVPERCDLVRGLIYPVPDPSFPFLGVHLTRMIDG
;
A
#
# COMPACT_ATOMS: atom_id res chain seq x y z
N VAL A 1 1.21 4.02 -3.78
CA VAL A 1 0.13 4.87 -3.23
C VAL A 1 0.30 5.03 -1.73
N LEU A 2 0.19 6.25 -1.23
CA LEU A 2 0.09 6.59 0.18
C LEU A 2 -1.38 6.45 0.61
N HIS A 3 -1.78 5.24 0.98
CA HIS A 3 -3.18 4.91 1.26
C HIS A 3 -3.71 5.58 2.52
N SER A 4 -4.96 6.08 2.47
CA SER A 4 -5.63 6.71 3.62
C SER A 4 -6.05 5.73 4.72
N GLY A 5 -6.27 4.44 4.40
CA GLY A 5 -6.81 3.46 5.35
C GLY A 5 -8.34 3.31 5.31
N ILE A 6 -9.04 3.96 4.39
CA ILE A 6 -10.52 4.02 4.33
C ILE A 6 -11.21 2.66 4.24
N TYR A 7 -10.56 1.66 3.66
CA TYR A 7 -11.15 0.33 3.47
C TYR A 7 -11.07 -0.57 4.71
N TYR A 8 -10.29 -0.19 5.71
CA TYR A 8 -10.10 -1.01 6.91
C TYR A 8 -11.21 -0.78 7.94
N ALA A 9 -11.56 -1.87 8.64
CA ALA A 9 -12.57 -1.81 9.69
C ALA A 9 -12.15 -0.84 10.80
N PRO A 10 -13.05 0.05 11.26
CA PRO A 10 -12.77 0.98 12.34
C PRO A 10 -12.30 0.25 13.61
N GLY A 11 -11.33 0.84 14.33
CA GLY A 11 -10.74 0.26 15.53
C GLY A 11 -9.85 -0.95 15.27
N SER A 12 -9.63 -1.33 14.03
CA SER A 12 -8.66 -2.38 13.71
C SER A 12 -7.24 -1.83 13.68
N MET A 13 -6.27 -2.65 14.07
CA MET A 13 -4.85 -2.31 13.97
C MET A 13 -4.45 -1.91 12.53
N LYS A 14 -5.08 -2.49 11.51
CA LYS A 14 -4.85 -2.11 10.12
C LYS A 14 -5.29 -0.67 9.82
N ALA A 15 -6.42 -0.21 10.38
CA ALA A 15 -6.89 1.15 10.21
C ALA A 15 -5.94 2.13 10.91
N GLU A 16 -5.63 1.88 12.17
CA GLU A 16 -4.74 2.71 12.98
C GLU A 16 -3.34 2.84 12.36
N LEU A 17 -2.72 1.70 12.01
CA LEU A 17 -1.40 1.69 11.39
C LEU A 17 -1.37 2.28 9.97
N ALA A 18 -2.46 2.18 9.20
CA ALA A 18 -2.53 2.80 7.88
C ALA A 18 -2.56 4.34 7.99
N VAL A 19 -3.34 4.88 8.92
CA VAL A 19 -3.43 6.34 9.17
C VAL A 19 -2.10 6.87 9.68
N ALA A 20 -1.55 6.26 10.74
CA ALA A 20 -0.27 6.65 11.33
C ALA A 20 0.89 6.47 10.34
N GLY A 21 0.93 5.33 9.63
CA GLY A 21 1.96 4.99 8.66
C GLY A 21 1.98 5.93 7.44
N ARG A 22 0.81 6.38 6.97
CA ARG A 22 0.75 7.39 5.92
C ARG A 22 1.43 8.69 6.36
N SER A 23 1.09 9.19 7.55
CA SER A 23 1.67 10.44 8.08
C SER A 23 3.18 10.30 8.30
N ALA A 24 3.62 9.17 8.85
CA ALA A 24 5.04 8.87 9.02
C ALA A 24 5.79 8.76 7.67
N MET A 25 5.15 8.18 6.65
CA MET A 25 5.76 8.07 5.32
C MET A 25 5.90 9.42 4.62
N VAL A 26 4.90 10.31 4.73
CA VAL A 26 5.00 11.67 4.20
C VAL A 26 6.17 12.40 4.84
N LYS A 27 6.24 12.39 6.19
CA LYS A 27 7.35 13.00 6.93
C LYS A 27 8.71 12.40 6.54
N PHE A 28 8.77 11.08 6.38
CA PHE A 28 9.99 10.40 5.91
C PHE A 28 10.42 10.89 4.52
N CYS A 29 9.46 11.07 3.60
CA CYS A 29 9.76 11.58 2.26
C CYS A 29 10.23 13.03 2.30
N GLU A 30 9.60 13.90 3.09
CA GLU A 30 10.01 15.29 3.28
C GLU A 30 11.43 15.39 3.85
N GLU A 31 11.75 14.64 4.92
CA GLU A 31 13.06 14.64 5.56
C GLU A 31 14.19 14.12 4.67
N ARG A 32 13.88 13.37 3.63
CA ARG A 32 14.84 12.74 2.71
C ARG A 32 14.74 13.21 1.27
N GLU A 33 13.99 14.27 1.06
CA GLU A 33 13.80 14.89 -0.27
C GLU A 33 13.34 13.87 -1.34
N ILE A 34 12.45 12.94 -0.91
CA ILE A 34 11.85 11.95 -1.81
C ILE A 34 10.60 12.55 -2.43
N ASP A 35 10.53 12.54 -3.75
CA ASP A 35 9.38 13.02 -4.50
C ASP A 35 8.11 12.25 -4.10
N HIS A 36 7.12 13.00 -3.68
CA HIS A 36 5.80 12.52 -3.33
C HIS A 36 4.77 13.63 -3.57
N GLU A 37 3.52 13.25 -3.75
CA GLU A 37 2.44 14.19 -3.96
C GLU A 37 1.16 13.72 -3.25
N ILE A 38 0.50 14.62 -2.53
CA ILE A 38 -0.82 14.38 -1.96
C ILE A 38 -1.86 14.84 -2.99
N CYS A 39 -2.07 14.02 -4.00
CA CYS A 39 -2.95 14.31 -5.13
C CYS A 39 -4.44 14.03 -4.86
N GLY A 40 -4.76 13.41 -3.72
CA GLY A 40 -6.11 12.98 -3.42
C GLY A 40 -6.54 11.69 -4.13
N LYS A 41 -7.73 11.22 -3.76
CA LYS A 41 -8.38 10.06 -4.37
C LYS A 41 -9.88 10.30 -4.46
N VAL A 42 -10.50 9.88 -5.56
CA VAL A 42 -11.94 9.76 -5.67
C VAL A 42 -12.35 8.29 -5.74
N ILE A 43 -13.38 7.91 -4.97
CA ILE A 43 -14.06 6.63 -5.09
C ILE A 43 -15.41 6.92 -5.74
N VAL A 44 -15.66 6.33 -6.91
CA VAL A 44 -16.75 6.74 -7.80
C VAL A 44 -17.81 5.66 -7.87
N ALA A 45 -19.05 6.03 -7.54
CA ALA A 45 -20.23 5.24 -7.85
C ALA A 45 -20.65 5.51 -9.30
N THR A 46 -20.64 4.51 -10.12
CA THR A 46 -21.05 4.59 -11.53
C THR A 46 -22.52 4.26 -11.72
N ARG A 47 -23.14 3.61 -10.72
CA ARG A 47 -24.54 3.20 -10.71
C ARG A 47 -25.20 3.53 -9.37
N ASN A 48 -26.52 3.68 -9.39
CA ASN A 48 -27.29 4.03 -8.19
C ASN A 48 -27.25 2.95 -7.10
N ASP A 49 -27.11 1.67 -7.46
CA ASP A 49 -26.98 0.56 -6.52
C ASP A 49 -25.64 0.55 -5.74
N GLU A 50 -24.69 1.39 -6.13
CA GLU A 50 -23.42 1.58 -5.45
C GLU A 50 -23.43 2.68 -4.38
N ILE A 51 -24.44 3.58 -4.42
CA ILE A 51 -24.50 4.78 -3.57
C ILE A 51 -24.53 4.41 -2.07
N GLU A 52 -25.29 3.41 -1.68
CA GLU A 52 -25.38 3.00 -0.28
C GLU A 52 -24.01 2.52 0.25
N ARG A 53 -23.28 1.73 -0.55
CA ARG A 53 -21.92 1.30 -0.22
C ARG A 53 -20.93 2.44 -0.16
N LEU A 54 -21.08 3.44 -1.05
CA LEU A 54 -20.25 4.65 -1.03
C LEU A 54 -20.46 5.44 0.27
N ARG A 55 -21.72 5.59 0.71
CA ARG A 55 -22.07 6.27 1.96
C ARG A 55 -21.56 5.54 3.19
N ALA A 56 -21.63 4.20 3.19
CA ALA A 56 -21.01 3.40 4.25
C ALA A 56 -19.49 3.59 4.32
N LEU A 57 -18.80 3.81 3.20
CA LEU A 57 -17.39 4.19 3.21
C LEU A 57 -17.16 5.58 3.80
N ARG A 58 -18.07 6.53 3.57
CA ARG A 58 -17.99 7.87 4.18
C ARG A 58 -18.11 7.79 5.71
N GLU A 59 -19.05 7.01 6.22
CA GLU A 59 -19.21 6.77 7.65
C GLU A 59 -17.97 6.08 8.24
N ARG A 60 -17.42 5.10 7.52
CA ARG A 60 -16.17 4.44 7.92
C ARG A 60 -14.99 5.40 7.97
N ALA A 61 -14.92 6.34 7.04
CA ALA A 61 -13.90 7.38 7.05
C ALA A 61 -13.95 8.21 8.34
N ASP A 62 -15.15 8.63 8.77
CA ASP A 62 -15.35 9.37 10.02
C ASP A 62 -14.84 8.58 11.24
N HIS A 63 -15.20 7.30 11.33
CA HIS A 63 -14.75 6.43 12.41
C HIS A 63 -13.23 6.21 12.42
N ASN A 64 -12.59 6.27 11.26
CA ASN A 64 -11.13 6.17 11.12
C ASN A 64 -10.42 7.52 11.23
N GLY A 65 -11.14 8.62 11.53
CA GLY A 65 -10.57 9.96 11.64
C GLY A 65 -10.04 10.52 10.31
N LEU A 66 -10.61 10.09 9.18
CA LEU A 66 -10.20 10.51 7.85
C LEU A 66 -11.10 11.64 7.33
N ALA A 67 -10.48 12.69 6.81
CA ALA A 67 -11.21 13.66 6.01
C ALA A 67 -11.66 12.99 4.70
N ALA A 68 -12.98 12.91 4.50
CA ALA A 68 -13.59 12.41 3.27
C ALA A 68 -14.91 13.13 3.05
N GLU A 69 -15.24 13.42 1.80
CA GLU A 69 -16.41 14.22 1.42
C GLU A 69 -17.19 13.53 0.30
N LEU A 70 -18.50 13.37 0.48
CA LEU A 70 -19.38 12.99 -0.62
C LEU A 70 -19.51 14.19 -1.57
N ILE A 71 -19.19 13.99 -2.82
CA ILE A 71 -19.17 15.04 -3.83
C ILE A 71 -20.14 14.74 -4.98
N SER A 72 -20.74 15.80 -5.51
CA SER A 72 -21.62 15.73 -6.67
C SER A 72 -20.86 15.42 -7.95
N THR A 73 -21.60 15.01 -9.00
CA THR A 73 -21.04 14.81 -10.35
C THR A 73 -20.35 16.08 -10.88
N ALA A 74 -20.88 17.28 -10.56
CA ALA A 74 -20.25 18.53 -10.97
C ALA A 74 -18.88 18.71 -10.30
N ARG A 75 -18.80 18.47 -8.99
CA ARG A 75 -17.53 18.55 -8.25
C ARG A 75 -16.56 17.45 -8.67
N LEU A 76 -17.04 16.25 -8.97
CA LEU A 76 -16.21 15.17 -9.52
C LEU A 76 -15.51 15.61 -10.83
N LYS A 77 -16.24 16.27 -11.73
CA LYS A 77 -15.69 16.77 -13.00
C LYS A 77 -14.65 17.89 -12.83
N GLU A 78 -14.74 18.68 -11.76
CA GLU A 78 -13.70 19.67 -11.46
C GLU A 78 -12.39 19.01 -11.02
N ILE A 79 -12.47 17.93 -10.24
CA ILE A 79 -11.31 17.17 -9.75
C ILE A 79 -10.75 16.30 -10.87
N GLU A 80 -11.61 15.49 -11.50
CA GLU A 80 -11.28 14.53 -12.56
C GLU A 80 -12.19 14.75 -13.79
N PRO A 81 -11.81 15.64 -14.71
CA PRO A 81 -12.67 16.08 -15.81
C PRO A 81 -13.19 14.96 -16.71
N HIS A 82 -12.41 13.89 -16.85
CA HIS A 82 -12.72 12.75 -17.71
C HIS A 82 -13.43 11.60 -16.96
N CYS A 83 -13.61 11.74 -15.64
CA CYS A 83 -14.30 10.74 -14.84
C CYS A 83 -15.81 10.96 -14.86
N MET A 84 -16.57 9.87 -14.96
CA MET A 84 -18.03 9.88 -14.92
C MET A 84 -18.55 9.01 -13.78
N GLY A 85 -19.57 9.51 -13.08
CA GLY A 85 -20.23 8.78 -12.00
C GLY A 85 -21.51 9.48 -11.57
N VAL A 86 -22.30 8.81 -10.75
CA VAL A 86 -23.55 9.36 -10.19
C VAL A 86 -23.30 10.08 -8.86
N GLU A 87 -22.34 9.61 -8.08
CA GLU A 87 -21.86 10.22 -6.83
C GLU A 87 -20.43 9.77 -6.61
N ALA A 88 -19.62 10.52 -5.87
CA ALA A 88 -18.27 10.10 -5.53
C ALA A 88 -17.90 10.47 -4.09
N LEU A 89 -16.89 9.81 -3.55
CA LEU A 89 -16.27 10.11 -2.26
C LEU A 89 -14.86 10.62 -2.52
N HIS A 90 -14.58 11.86 -2.14
CA HIS A 90 -13.25 12.45 -2.25
C HIS A 90 -12.48 12.30 -0.95
N ILE A 91 -11.25 11.80 -1.02
CA ILE A 91 -10.32 11.62 0.10
C ILE A 91 -9.06 12.43 -0.22
N PRO A 92 -8.93 13.66 0.28
CA PRO A 92 -7.84 14.58 -0.09
C PRO A 92 -6.47 14.13 0.42
N SER A 93 -6.43 13.30 1.45
CA SER A 93 -5.20 12.89 2.12
C SER A 93 -4.47 11.68 1.50
N THR A 94 -4.97 11.14 0.40
CA THR A 94 -4.30 10.05 -0.33
C THR A 94 -3.24 10.63 -1.28
N GLY A 95 -2.13 9.92 -1.47
CA GLY A 95 -1.05 10.42 -2.30
C GLY A 95 -0.28 9.33 -3.05
N ILE A 96 0.71 9.77 -3.77
CA ILE A 96 1.62 8.93 -4.56
C ILE A 96 3.07 9.16 -4.14
N VAL A 97 3.90 8.15 -4.30
CA VAL A 97 5.33 8.18 -3.99
C VAL A 97 6.04 7.08 -4.75
N SER A 98 7.28 7.30 -5.10
CA SER A 98 8.16 6.23 -5.60
C SER A 98 8.64 5.34 -4.46
N TYR A 99 8.05 4.15 -4.29
CA TYR A 99 8.54 3.19 -3.29
C TYR A 99 9.95 2.68 -3.59
N ALA A 100 10.40 2.73 -4.84
CA ALA A 100 11.77 2.45 -5.18
C ALA A 100 12.74 3.49 -4.57
N ALA A 101 12.35 4.78 -4.58
CA ALA A 101 13.13 5.83 -3.90
C ALA A 101 13.10 5.66 -2.38
N VAL A 102 11.95 5.35 -1.79
CA VAL A 102 11.82 5.03 -0.36
C VAL A 102 12.74 3.87 0.02
N CYS A 103 12.73 2.77 -0.75
CA CYS A 103 13.61 1.64 -0.48
C CYS A 103 15.10 2.01 -0.56
N ARG A 104 15.51 2.84 -1.54
CA ARG A 104 16.90 3.32 -1.62
C ARG A 104 17.31 4.16 -0.41
N ALA A 105 16.42 5.04 0.05
CA ALA A 105 16.68 5.84 1.25
C ALA A 105 16.80 4.97 2.51
N LEU A 106 15.96 3.95 2.66
CA LEU A 106 16.05 2.99 3.76
C LEU A 106 17.34 2.17 3.71
N VAL A 107 17.78 1.76 2.50
CA VAL A 107 19.07 1.09 2.30
C VAL A 107 20.21 1.96 2.79
N ALA A 108 20.25 3.22 2.33
CA ALA A 108 21.29 4.17 2.76
C ALA A 108 21.31 4.35 4.28
N GLU A 109 20.13 4.49 4.91
CA GLU A 109 20.04 4.64 6.37
C GLU A 109 20.53 3.40 7.14
N ILE A 110 20.27 2.20 6.60
CA ILE A 110 20.77 0.96 7.20
C ILE A 110 22.31 0.91 7.13
N GLU A 111 22.87 1.24 5.97
CA GLU A 111 24.32 1.22 5.74
C GLU A 111 25.03 2.29 6.55
N ASP A 112 24.49 3.51 6.65
CA ASP A 112 25.01 4.60 7.49
C ASP A 112 25.06 4.25 8.99
N LYS A 113 24.12 3.40 9.43
CA LYS A 113 24.09 2.85 10.80
C LYS A 113 24.98 1.61 11.00
N GLY A 114 25.78 1.24 9.99
CA GLY A 114 26.67 0.08 10.04
C GLY A 114 25.98 -1.26 9.74
N GLY A 115 24.72 -1.23 9.28
CA GLY A 115 24.02 -2.42 8.83
C GLY A 115 24.56 -2.92 7.48
N VAL A 116 24.30 -4.19 7.16
CA VAL A 116 24.73 -4.80 5.92
C VAL A 116 23.55 -5.39 5.16
N ILE A 117 23.41 -5.03 3.88
CA ILE A 117 22.41 -5.60 2.98
C ILE A 117 23.08 -6.58 2.02
N ARG A 118 22.62 -7.83 1.99
CA ARG A 118 23.15 -8.88 1.12
C ARG A 118 22.14 -9.23 0.03
N TYR A 119 22.28 -8.64 -1.13
CA TYR A 119 21.48 -8.98 -2.31
C TYR A 119 21.84 -10.34 -2.87
N GLY A 120 20.86 -11.05 -3.44
CA GLY A 120 21.05 -12.38 -4.01
C GLY A 120 21.35 -13.47 -2.97
N ALA A 121 21.22 -13.19 -1.68
CA ALA A 121 21.43 -14.12 -0.58
C ALA A 121 20.08 -14.76 -0.15
N LYS A 122 19.47 -15.53 -1.06
CA LYS A 122 18.24 -16.25 -0.75
C LYS A 122 18.43 -17.16 0.46
N VAL A 123 17.57 -17.05 1.46
CA VAL A 123 17.55 -17.94 2.62
C VAL A 123 17.10 -19.32 2.19
N LEU A 124 17.84 -20.35 2.61
CA LEU A 124 17.63 -21.76 2.30
C LEU A 124 17.09 -22.51 3.51
N THR A 125 17.74 -22.36 4.68
CA THR A 125 17.33 -22.94 5.96
C THR A 125 17.57 -21.96 7.09
N ILE A 126 16.84 -22.15 8.19
CA ILE A 126 17.07 -21.49 9.47
C ILE A 126 17.06 -22.59 10.54
N ASP A 127 18.17 -22.72 11.25
CA ASP A 127 18.34 -23.66 12.34
C ASP A 127 18.44 -22.87 13.65
N GLU A 128 17.46 -23.03 14.53
CA GLU A 128 17.40 -22.34 15.82
C GLU A 128 18.06 -23.17 16.92
N SER A 129 18.73 -22.47 17.84
CA SER A 129 19.30 -23.04 19.05
C SER A 129 19.09 -22.10 20.23
N ASN A 130 19.43 -22.53 21.44
CA ASN A 130 19.39 -21.69 22.63
C ASN A 130 20.38 -20.50 22.59
N GLU A 131 21.36 -20.54 21.68
CA GLU A 131 22.39 -19.50 21.51
C GLU A 131 22.08 -18.54 20.35
N GLY A 132 20.97 -18.75 19.62
CA GLY A 132 20.58 -17.94 18.47
C GLY A 132 20.18 -18.80 17.26
N ALA A 133 20.28 -18.24 16.09
CA ALA A 133 19.90 -18.90 14.84
C ALA A 133 21.03 -18.88 13.81
N ARG A 134 21.16 -20.01 13.08
CA ARG A 134 22.01 -20.14 11.91
C ARG A 134 21.17 -20.06 10.66
N VAL A 135 21.41 -19.06 9.84
CA VAL A 135 20.69 -18.81 8.59
C VAL A 135 21.59 -19.19 7.41
N SER A 136 21.28 -20.27 6.71
CA SER A 136 21.99 -20.68 5.50
C SER A 136 21.40 -19.96 4.30
N THR A 137 22.27 -19.41 3.46
CA THR A 137 21.89 -18.65 2.26
C THR A 137 22.67 -19.12 1.04
N LEU A 138 22.26 -18.67 -0.17
CA LEU A 138 23.04 -18.91 -1.40
C LEU A 138 24.44 -18.27 -1.37
N LYS A 139 24.72 -17.36 -0.43
CA LYS A 139 25.99 -16.64 -0.28
C LYS A 139 26.73 -16.95 1.03
N GLY A 140 26.47 -18.12 1.61
CA GLY A 140 27.08 -18.55 2.86
C GLY A 140 26.14 -18.45 4.06
N GLU A 141 26.69 -18.72 5.22
CA GLU A 141 25.96 -18.76 6.48
C GLU A 141 26.05 -17.44 7.26
N ILE A 142 25.03 -17.17 8.04
CA ILE A 142 24.94 -16.04 8.98
C ILE A 142 24.51 -16.61 10.31
N VAL A 143 25.22 -16.26 11.38
CA VAL A 143 24.80 -16.55 12.76
C VAL A 143 24.27 -15.27 13.37
N ALA A 144 23.08 -15.32 13.97
CA ALA A 144 22.42 -14.17 14.54
C ALA A 144 21.74 -14.54 15.87
N GLY A 145 21.74 -13.63 16.85
CA GLY A 145 21.00 -13.81 18.09
C GLY A 145 19.48 -13.72 17.92
N LEU A 146 19.02 -13.03 16.88
CA LEU A 146 17.60 -12.86 16.56
C LEU A 146 17.41 -12.83 15.03
N VAL A 147 16.33 -13.46 14.56
CA VAL A 147 15.89 -13.39 13.17
C VAL A 147 14.50 -12.77 13.11
N VAL A 148 14.34 -11.72 12.28
CA VAL A 148 13.04 -11.10 12.01
C VAL A 148 12.63 -11.45 10.57
N ASN A 149 11.52 -12.17 10.45
CA ASN A 149 11.01 -12.59 9.14
C ASN A 149 10.17 -11.45 8.51
N CYS A 150 10.76 -10.74 7.55
CA CYS A 150 10.10 -9.72 6.73
C CYS A 150 10.05 -10.12 5.24
N ALA A 151 9.92 -11.41 4.92
CA ALA A 151 10.04 -11.96 3.57
C ALA A 151 8.79 -11.72 2.66
N GLY A 152 7.84 -10.85 3.05
CA GLY A 152 6.68 -10.48 2.25
C GLY A 152 5.89 -11.70 1.77
N LEU A 153 5.72 -11.87 0.45
CA LEU A 153 5.01 -13.02 -0.16
C LEU A 153 5.64 -14.40 0.13
N ARG A 154 6.81 -14.43 0.76
CA ARG A 154 7.52 -15.68 1.14
C ARG A 154 7.61 -15.84 2.65
N SER A 155 6.99 -14.99 3.45
CA SER A 155 7.10 -15.05 4.90
C SER A 155 6.54 -16.34 5.50
N ASP A 156 5.49 -16.93 4.93
CA ASP A 156 4.99 -18.24 5.34
C ASP A 156 5.99 -19.38 5.05
N HIS A 157 6.73 -19.30 3.94
CA HIS A 157 7.78 -20.26 3.61
C HIS A 157 8.96 -20.16 4.59
N VAL A 158 9.35 -18.93 4.97
CA VAL A 158 10.41 -18.71 5.96
C VAL A 158 9.95 -19.18 7.35
N ALA A 159 8.72 -18.87 7.75
CA ALA A 159 8.15 -19.35 9.01
C ALA A 159 8.10 -20.89 9.11
N LYS A 160 7.84 -21.59 7.99
CA LYS A 160 7.86 -23.06 7.93
C LYS A 160 9.24 -23.64 8.20
N MET A 161 10.33 -22.95 7.91
CA MET A 161 11.70 -23.43 8.16
C MET A 161 11.98 -23.66 9.65
N VAL A 162 11.26 -22.90 10.52
CA VAL A 162 11.38 -23.01 11.99
C VAL A 162 10.10 -23.56 12.64
N GLY A 163 9.19 -24.16 11.88
CA GLY A 163 7.95 -24.75 12.41
C GLY A 163 6.90 -23.75 12.89
N ALA A 164 7.07 -22.45 12.62
CA ALA A 164 6.21 -21.36 13.14
C ALA A 164 5.08 -20.93 12.18
N ALA A 165 4.70 -21.76 11.21
CA ALA A 165 3.69 -21.36 10.23
C ALA A 165 2.24 -21.52 10.69
N ASP A 166 1.96 -22.24 11.76
CA ASP A 166 0.63 -22.46 12.38
C ASP A 166 -0.52 -22.71 11.38
N GLY A 167 -0.25 -23.45 10.30
CA GLY A 167 -1.22 -23.71 9.24
C GLY A 167 -1.51 -22.53 8.30
N HIS A 168 -0.96 -21.36 8.55
CA HIS A 168 -1.11 -20.19 7.68
C HIS A 168 -0.30 -20.32 6.40
N ARG A 169 -0.87 -19.83 5.31
CA ARG A 169 -0.16 -19.68 4.04
C ARG A 169 -0.56 -18.38 3.35
N ILE A 170 0.36 -17.81 2.60
CA ILE A 170 0.09 -16.68 1.73
C ILE A 170 -0.34 -17.20 0.37
N VAL A 171 -1.49 -16.74 -0.10
CA VAL A 171 -1.97 -16.99 -1.46
C VAL A 171 -1.72 -15.73 -2.29
N PRO A 172 -0.72 -15.73 -3.18
CA PRO A 172 -0.42 -14.56 -3.98
C PRO A 172 -1.44 -14.38 -5.11
N PHE A 173 -1.80 -13.13 -5.37
CA PHE A 173 -2.58 -12.75 -6.53
C PHE A 173 -1.75 -11.80 -7.40
N ARG A 174 -1.83 -11.96 -8.71
CA ARG A 174 -1.17 -11.09 -9.67
C ARG A 174 -2.11 -9.98 -10.07
N GLY A 175 -1.70 -8.72 -9.87
CA GLY A 175 -2.31 -7.56 -10.51
C GLY A 175 -1.69 -7.34 -11.89
N GLU A 176 -2.50 -7.00 -12.87
CA GLU A 176 -2.05 -6.60 -14.21
C GLU A 176 -2.27 -5.11 -14.38
N TYR A 177 -1.27 -4.44 -14.94
CA TYR A 177 -1.29 -3.01 -15.18
C TYR A 177 -1.23 -2.73 -16.68
N PHE A 178 -1.99 -1.72 -17.09
CA PHE A 178 -1.89 -1.10 -18.39
C PHE A 178 -1.45 0.35 -18.17
N GLU A 179 -0.50 0.80 -18.92
CA GLU A 179 -0.06 2.18 -18.91
C GLU A 179 -0.72 2.94 -20.04
N LEU A 180 -1.15 4.17 -19.75
CA LEU A 180 -1.61 5.07 -20.79
C LEU A 180 -0.40 5.53 -21.63
N VAL A 181 -0.63 5.72 -22.91
CA VAL A 181 0.39 6.35 -23.75
C VAL A 181 0.66 7.78 -23.25
N PRO A 182 1.88 8.31 -23.37
CA PRO A 182 2.25 9.61 -22.80
C PRO A 182 1.31 10.76 -23.16
N GLU A 183 0.78 10.74 -24.40
CA GLU A 183 -0.12 11.76 -24.93
C GLU A 183 -1.52 11.73 -24.27
N ARG A 184 -1.78 10.74 -23.41
CA ARG A 184 -3.08 10.54 -22.72
C ARG A 184 -2.95 10.52 -21.19
N CYS A 185 -1.78 10.78 -20.65
CA CYS A 185 -1.58 10.80 -19.19
C CYS A 185 -2.39 11.91 -18.50
N ASP A 186 -2.73 12.98 -19.22
CA ASP A 186 -3.59 14.07 -18.75
C ASP A 186 -5.05 13.68 -18.44
N LEU A 187 -5.48 12.49 -18.88
CA LEU A 187 -6.83 11.97 -18.61
C LEU A 187 -7.07 11.66 -17.12
N VAL A 188 -6.01 11.46 -16.33
CA VAL A 188 -6.08 11.11 -14.91
C VAL A 188 -5.20 12.06 -14.11
N ARG A 189 -5.81 12.84 -13.21
CA ARG A 189 -5.10 13.83 -12.40
C ARG A 189 -4.65 13.29 -11.04
N GLY A 190 -5.36 12.32 -10.50
CA GLY A 190 -5.10 11.73 -9.19
C GLY A 190 -5.32 10.21 -9.18
N LEU A 191 -6.08 9.75 -8.22
CA LEU A 191 -6.40 8.35 -8.03
C LEU A 191 -7.90 8.13 -8.20
N ILE A 192 -8.32 7.32 -9.16
CA ILE A 192 -9.75 7.06 -9.44
C ILE A 192 -10.04 5.59 -9.16
N TYR A 193 -10.87 5.32 -8.18
CA TYR A 193 -11.19 3.97 -7.70
C TYR A 193 -12.69 3.70 -7.80
N PRO A 194 -13.11 2.47 -8.08
CA PRO A 194 -14.52 2.10 -8.01
C PRO A 194 -14.97 1.92 -6.55
N VAL A 195 -16.27 1.94 -6.34
CA VAL A 195 -16.85 1.44 -5.08
C VAL A 195 -16.55 -0.06 -4.96
N PRO A 196 -15.98 -0.53 -3.84
CA PRO A 196 -15.71 -1.95 -3.67
C PRO A 196 -16.96 -2.82 -3.79
N ASP A 197 -16.85 -3.89 -4.53
CA ASP A 197 -17.89 -4.91 -4.63
C ASP A 197 -17.54 -6.06 -3.65
N PRO A 198 -18.38 -6.33 -2.64
CA PRO A 198 -18.12 -7.37 -1.65
C PRO A 198 -18.13 -8.80 -2.24
N SER A 199 -18.67 -8.99 -3.44
CA SER A 199 -18.64 -10.29 -4.14
C SER A 199 -17.27 -10.62 -4.73
N PHE A 200 -16.37 -9.62 -4.84
CA PHE A 200 -15.00 -9.80 -5.32
C PHE A 200 -14.00 -9.59 -4.19
N PRO A 201 -13.00 -10.48 -4.06
CA PRO A 201 -11.96 -10.34 -3.04
C PRO A 201 -10.94 -9.22 -3.35
N PHE A 202 -11.08 -8.53 -4.47
CA PHE A 202 -10.18 -7.48 -4.95
C PHE A 202 -10.93 -6.19 -5.23
N LEU A 203 -10.16 -5.11 -5.22
CA LEU A 203 -10.61 -3.85 -5.77
C LEU A 203 -10.76 -4.01 -7.30
N GLY A 204 -11.84 -3.47 -7.86
CA GLY A 204 -12.07 -3.44 -9.31
C GLY A 204 -11.01 -2.63 -10.05
N VAL A 205 -11.16 -2.49 -11.37
CA VAL A 205 -10.27 -1.68 -12.20
C VAL A 205 -10.20 -0.25 -11.65
N HIS A 206 -9.00 0.23 -11.42
CA HIS A 206 -8.75 1.56 -10.89
C HIS A 206 -7.59 2.23 -11.61
N LEU A 207 -7.59 3.54 -11.62
CA LEU A 207 -6.57 4.35 -12.26
C LEU A 207 -5.67 4.97 -11.19
N THR A 208 -4.37 4.88 -11.42
CA THR A 208 -3.36 5.39 -10.48
C THR A 208 -2.36 6.21 -11.27
N ARG A 209 -2.32 7.52 -11.01
CA ARG A 209 -1.23 8.34 -11.51
C ARG A 209 0.06 7.97 -10.75
N MET A 210 1.15 7.85 -11.46
CA MET A 210 2.47 7.60 -10.89
C MET A 210 3.17 8.94 -10.61
N ILE A 211 4.27 8.91 -9.84
CA ILE A 211 5.00 10.13 -9.47
C ILE A 211 5.81 10.71 -10.64
N ASP A 212 6.07 9.91 -11.60
CA ASP A 212 6.80 10.22 -12.83
C ASP A 212 5.89 10.54 -14.05
N GLY A 213 4.58 10.63 -13.80
CA GLY A 213 3.57 11.01 -14.81
C GLY A 213 2.57 9.94 -15.19
#